data_0b2c80f0852b1dfbaff7a216304008b4
#
_entry.id   0b2c80f0852b1dfbaff7a216304008b4
#
_cell.length_a   1.000
_cell.length_b   1.000
_cell.length_c   1.000
_cell.angle_alpha   90.00
_cell.angle_beta   90.00
_cell.angle_gamma   90.00
#
_symmetry.space_group_name_H-M   'P 1'
#
loop_
_entity.id
_entity.type
_entity.pdbx_description
1 polymer ?
#
loop_
_entity_poly.entity_id
_entity_poly.type
_entity_poly.pdbx_seq_one_letter_code
_entity_poly.pdbx_strand_id
1 'polypeptide(L)'
;MKIIKVEGINADFIYLCKKLENFQFELLPILQYKDYSLTDDLNDIEGFVLYVEDKPVGSIGLKRISSDVCEIVRVFVEESYRGRNYAGILFEHIEKLAKSMGYKKAEMVAWARAKSALRLYDKMGYTRGEEKFSEWYGGNAYVELYKDL
;
A
#
# COMPACT_ATOMS: atom_id res chain seq x y z
N MET A 1 -18.34 -0.47 -10.38
CA MET A 1 -17.01 -0.70 -9.77
C MET A 1 -16.35 -1.87 -10.48
N LYS A 2 -15.09 -1.72 -10.83
CA LYS A 2 -14.34 -2.74 -11.55
C LYS A 2 -12.92 -2.82 -10.97
N ILE A 3 -12.38 -4.03 -10.85
CA ILE A 3 -11.02 -4.25 -10.33
C ILE A 3 -10.22 -4.99 -11.40
N ILE A 4 -9.09 -4.42 -11.79
CA ILE A 4 -8.24 -4.94 -12.84
C ILE A 4 -6.86 -5.25 -12.28
N LYS A 5 -6.36 -6.46 -12.54
CA LYS A 5 -4.98 -6.83 -12.24
C LYS A 5 -4.06 -6.10 -13.20
N VAL A 6 -3.00 -5.48 -12.66
CA VAL A 6 -2.04 -4.69 -13.44
C VAL A 6 -0.62 -4.97 -12.99
N GLU A 7 0.33 -4.61 -13.85
CA GLU A 7 1.74 -4.50 -13.46
C GLU A 7 2.01 -3.09 -12.93
N GLY A 8 3.06 -2.93 -12.12
CA GLY A 8 3.39 -1.64 -11.50
C GLY A 8 3.65 -0.51 -12.49
N ILE A 9 4.06 -0.84 -13.72
CA ILE A 9 4.28 0.16 -14.79
C ILE A 9 2.98 0.61 -15.48
N ASN A 10 1.83 0.06 -15.10
CA ASN A 10 0.53 0.49 -15.63
C ASN A 10 0.31 1.98 -15.35
N ALA A 11 -0.16 2.72 -16.34
CA ALA A 11 -0.31 4.17 -16.25
C ALA A 11 -1.25 4.61 -15.13
N ASP A 12 -2.36 3.91 -14.93
CA ASP A 12 -3.32 4.24 -13.87
C ASP A 12 -2.78 3.89 -12.49
N PHE A 13 -2.01 2.81 -12.38
CA PHE A 13 -1.32 2.47 -11.14
C PHE A 13 -0.29 3.55 -10.77
N ILE A 14 0.51 3.99 -11.73
CA ILE A 14 1.47 5.08 -11.54
C ILE A 14 0.78 6.38 -11.10
N TYR A 15 -0.32 6.72 -11.76
CA TYR A 15 -1.13 7.89 -11.40
C TYR A 15 -1.55 7.85 -9.93
N LEU A 16 -2.04 6.71 -9.46
CA LEU A 16 -2.44 6.52 -8.07
C LEU A 16 -1.25 6.52 -7.11
N CYS A 17 -0.11 5.96 -7.51
CA CYS A 17 1.12 6.04 -6.73
C CYS A 17 1.57 7.49 -6.50
N LYS A 18 1.46 8.34 -7.51
CA LYS A 18 1.80 9.76 -7.40
C LYS A 18 0.85 10.49 -6.45
N LYS A 19 -0.42 10.16 -6.48
CA LYS A 19 -1.40 10.71 -5.53
C LYS A 19 -1.12 10.26 -4.09
N LEU A 20 -0.77 9.00 -3.89
CA LEU A 20 -0.36 8.49 -2.59
C LEU A 20 0.89 9.22 -2.10
N GLU A 21 1.87 9.43 -2.96
CA GLU A 21 3.09 10.16 -2.63
C GLU A 21 2.78 11.58 -2.17
N ASN A 22 1.92 12.30 -2.87
CA ASN A 22 1.48 13.64 -2.47
C ASN A 22 0.77 13.63 -1.11
N PHE A 23 -0.08 12.64 -0.88
CA PHE A 23 -0.74 12.46 0.41
C PHE A 23 0.27 12.23 1.53
N GLN A 24 1.31 11.43 1.29
CA GLN A 24 2.37 11.19 2.26
C GLN A 24 3.21 12.43 2.51
N PHE A 25 3.46 13.26 1.51
CA PHE A 25 4.15 14.55 1.69
C PHE A 25 3.36 15.51 2.59
N GLU A 26 2.03 15.47 2.52
CA GLU A 26 1.19 16.26 3.43
C GLU A 26 1.26 15.72 4.86
N LEU A 27 1.29 14.38 5.01
CA LEU A 27 1.37 13.72 6.30
C LEU A 27 2.74 13.92 6.97
N LEU A 28 3.81 13.78 6.19
CA LEU A 28 5.21 13.93 6.61
C LEU A 28 5.93 14.87 5.64
N PRO A 29 5.89 16.20 5.87
CA PRO A 29 6.52 17.16 4.95
C PRO A 29 8.03 16.93 4.72
N ILE A 30 8.74 16.34 5.68
CA ILE A 30 10.17 16.03 5.54
C ILE A 30 10.46 15.15 4.32
N LEU A 31 9.52 14.33 3.89
CA LEU A 31 9.69 13.42 2.74
C LEU A 31 9.97 14.18 1.44
N GLN A 32 9.51 15.43 1.31
CA GLN A 32 9.74 16.27 0.13
C GLN A 32 11.21 16.63 -0.06
N TYR A 33 11.98 16.58 1.02
CA TYR A 33 13.41 16.98 1.04
C TYR A 33 14.34 15.77 1.07
N LYS A 34 13.78 14.57 0.92
CA LYS A 34 14.53 13.32 0.90
C LYS A 34 14.35 12.63 -0.46
N ASP A 35 15.23 11.68 -0.73
CA ASP A 35 15.11 10.82 -1.91
C ASP A 35 14.02 9.77 -1.67
N TYR A 36 12.78 10.24 -1.69
CA TYR A 36 11.59 9.43 -1.42
C TYR A 36 10.71 9.40 -2.66
N SER A 37 10.54 8.23 -3.22
CA SER A 37 9.72 8.03 -4.42
C SER A 37 8.93 6.73 -4.32
N LEU A 38 7.68 6.78 -4.74
CA LEU A 38 6.81 5.61 -4.84
C LEU A 38 6.71 5.09 -6.29
N THR A 39 7.58 5.57 -7.18
CA THR A 39 7.57 5.17 -8.59
C THR A 39 8.91 4.60 -9.08
N ASP A 40 9.87 4.35 -8.18
CA ASP A 40 11.20 3.89 -8.55
C ASP A 40 11.29 2.36 -8.74
N ASP A 41 10.44 1.59 -8.08
CA ASP A 41 10.49 0.13 -8.03
C ASP A 41 9.31 -0.56 -8.70
N LEU A 42 8.69 0.11 -9.66
CA LEU A 42 7.43 -0.33 -10.28
C LEU A 42 7.55 -1.66 -11.02
N ASN A 43 8.72 -1.98 -11.55
CA ASN A 43 8.93 -3.25 -12.27
C ASN A 43 8.85 -4.48 -11.34
N ASP A 44 9.01 -4.28 -10.04
CA ASP A 44 8.97 -5.36 -9.04
C ASP A 44 7.58 -5.51 -8.42
N ILE A 45 6.60 -4.76 -8.89
CA ILE A 45 5.27 -4.71 -8.31
C ILE A 45 4.25 -5.32 -9.28
N GLU A 46 3.38 -6.18 -8.73
CA GLU A 46 2.11 -6.57 -9.33
C GLU A 46 1.00 -6.03 -8.45
N GLY A 47 -0.15 -5.70 -9.02
CA GLY A 47 -1.20 -5.15 -8.19
C GLY A 47 -2.56 -5.11 -8.87
N PHE A 48 -3.42 -4.31 -8.26
CA PHE A 48 -4.79 -4.08 -8.75
C PHE A 48 -5.10 -2.60 -8.75
N VAL A 49 -5.88 -2.19 -9.73
CA VAL A 49 -6.51 -0.87 -9.78
C VAL A 49 -8.01 -1.05 -9.70
N LEU A 50 -8.62 -0.27 -8.82
CA LEU A 50 -10.07 -0.21 -8.68
C LEU A 50 -10.59 1.01 -9.43
N TYR A 51 -11.58 0.78 -10.29
CA TYR A 51 -12.21 1.80 -11.12
C TYR A 51 -13.67 2.02 -10.69
N VAL A 52 -14.07 3.28 -10.67
CA VAL A 52 -15.48 3.66 -10.51
C VAL A 52 -15.81 4.59 -11.68
N GLU A 53 -16.82 4.22 -12.46
CA GLU A 53 -17.22 4.98 -13.67
C GLU A 53 -16.01 5.24 -14.59
N ASP A 54 -15.19 4.20 -14.79
CA ASP A 54 -13.99 4.22 -15.64
C ASP A 54 -12.85 5.13 -15.12
N LYS A 55 -12.94 5.61 -13.89
CA LYS A 55 -11.88 6.40 -13.24
C LYS A 55 -11.09 5.51 -12.28
N PRO A 56 -9.76 5.55 -12.33
CA PRO A 56 -8.94 4.86 -11.33
C PRO A 56 -9.04 5.60 -9.99
N VAL A 57 -9.51 4.91 -8.96
CA VAL A 57 -9.75 5.54 -7.65
C VAL A 57 -9.07 4.81 -6.49
N GLY A 58 -8.54 3.61 -6.72
CA GLY A 58 -7.86 2.85 -5.67
C GLY A 58 -6.81 1.92 -6.23
N SER A 59 -5.78 1.67 -5.43
CA SER A 59 -4.68 0.78 -5.78
C SER A 59 -4.22 -0.06 -4.61
N ILE A 60 -3.61 -1.19 -4.92
CA ILE A 60 -2.86 -2.03 -4.00
C ILE A 60 -1.82 -2.80 -4.79
N GLY A 61 -0.65 -3.00 -4.21
CA GLY A 61 0.45 -3.70 -4.86
C GLY A 61 1.10 -4.75 -3.98
N LEU A 62 1.89 -5.58 -4.61
CA LEU A 62 2.58 -6.72 -4.03
C LEU A 62 4.01 -6.73 -4.53
N LYS A 63 4.98 -6.84 -3.61
CA LYS A 63 6.40 -7.06 -3.90
C LYS A 63 6.87 -8.34 -3.27
N ARG A 64 7.77 -9.04 -3.94
CA ARG A 64 8.43 -10.21 -3.36
C ARG A 64 9.49 -9.78 -2.35
N ILE A 65 9.50 -10.38 -1.17
CA ILE A 65 10.58 -10.29 -0.19
C ILE A 65 11.41 -11.58 -0.23
N SER A 66 10.74 -12.72 -0.18
CA SER A 66 11.37 -14.05 -0.25
C SER A 66 10.40 -15.02 -0.94
N SER A 67 10.76 -16.30 -1.00
CA SER A 67 9.85 -17.32 -1.56
C SER A 67 8.53 -17.42 -0.79
N ASP A 68 8.54 -17.14 0.52
CA ASP A 68 7.39 -17.31 1.40
C ASP A 68 6.73 -16.00 1.82
N VAL A 69 7.41 -14.86 1.66
CA VAL A 69 6.98 -13.57 2.20
C VAL A 69 6.87 -12.53 1.09
N CYS A 70 5.74 -11.84 1.05
CA CYS A 70 5.52 -10.69 0.20
C CYS A 70 5.30 -9.43 1.04
N GLU A 71 5.54 -8.28 0.42
CA GLU A 71 5.20 -6.98 1.00
C GLU A 71 4.00 -6.39 0.26
N ILE A 72 3.00 -5.95 1.01
CA ILE A 72 1.87 -5.20 0.47
C ILE A 72 2.24 -3.73 0.46
N VAL A 73 2.13 -3.12 -0.70
CA VAL A 73 2.59 -1.75 -0.97
C VAL A 73 1.55 -0.95 -1.75
N ARG A 74 1.68 0.34 -1.75
CA ARG A 74 0.86 1.25 -2.59
C ARG A 74 -0.64 1.12 -2.34
N VAL A 75 -1.02 0.97 -1.08
CA VAL A 75 -2.43 0.96 -0.67
C VAL A 75 -2.96 2.39 -0.68
N PHE A 76 -3.91 2.66 -1.55
CA PHE A 76 -4.47 4.00 -1.68
C PHE A 76 -5.91 3.94 -2.18
N VAL A 77 -6.76 4.79 -1.60
CA VAL A 77 -8.10 5.08 -2.12
C VAL A 77 -8.27 6.60 -2.12
N GLU A 78 -8.68 7.15 -3.23
CA GLU A 78 -9.00 8.57 -3.37
C GLU A 78 -9.93 9.03 -2.25
N GLU A 79 -9.66 10.20 -1.68
CA GLU A 79 -10.39 10.70 -0.51
C GLU A 79 -11.90 10.71 -0.70
N SER A 80 -12.38 11.19 -1.85
CA SER A 80 -13.81 11.28 -2.15
C SER A 80 -14.50 9.92 -2.30
N TYR A 81 -13.73 8.83 -2.40
CA TYR A 81 -14.23 7.46 -2.53
C TYR A 81 -14.05 6.62 -1.28
N ARG A 82 -13.56 7.19 -0.19
CA ARG A 82 -13.38 6.49 1.08
C ARG A 82 -14.72 6.26 1.78
N GLY A 83 -14.71 5.32 2.73
CA GLY A 83 -15.93 4.96 3.47
C GLY A 83 -16.85 3.99 2.74
N ARG A 84 -16.40 3.38 1.65
CA ARG A 84 -17.18 2.45 0.81
C ARG A 84 -16.59 1.04 0.78
N ASN A 85 -15.65 0.74 1.69
CA ASN A 85 -14.94 -0.53 1.77
C ASN A 85 -14.10 -0.89 0.53
N TYR A 86 -13.72 0.08 -0.29
CA TYR A 86 -12.89 -0.21 -1.47
C TYR A 86 -11.51 -0.74 -1.09
N ALA A 87 -10.91 -0.22 -0.02
CA ALA A 87 -9.64 -0.75 0.47
C ALA A 87 -9.77 -2.21 0.90
N GLY A 88 -10.84 -2.57 1.60
CA GLY A 88 -11.09 -3.97 1.99
C GLY A 88 -11.20 -4.89 0.78
N ILE A 89 -11.87 -4.44 -0.27
CA ILE A 89 -12.00 -5.20 -1.52
C ILE A 89 -10.63 -5.37 -2.18
N LEU A 90 -9.81 -4.33 -2.21
CA LEU A 90 -8.45 -4.40 -2.75
C LEU A 90 -7.59 -5.40 -1.95
N PHE A 91 -7.69 -5.39 -0.62
CA PHE A 91 -6.97 -6.35 0.23
C PHE A 91 -7.39 -7.80 -0.06
N GLU A 92 -8.67 -8.05 -0.26
CA GLU A 92 -9.14 -9.40 -0.64
C GLU A 92 -8.47 -9.87 -1.92
N HIS A 93 -8.40 -9.01 -2.92
CA HIS A 93 -7.80 -9.36 -4.21
C HIS A 93 -6.29 -9.61 -4.10
N ILE A 94 -5.56 -8.74 -3.39
CA ILE A 94 -4.11 -8.90 -3.29
C ILE A 94 -3.72 -10.10 -2.43
N GLU A 95 -4.44 -10.37 -1.36
CA GLU A 95 -4.18 -11.53 -0.51
C GLU A 95 -4.48 -12.84 -1.22
N LYS A 96 -5.54 -12.85 -2.02
CA LYS A 96 -5.87 -14.01 -2.86
C LYS A 96 -4.78 -14.27 -3.90
N LEU A 97 -4.30 -13.21 -4.53
CA LEU A 97 -3.17 -13.31 -5.47
C LEU A 97 -1.92 -13.84 -4.76
N ALA A 98 -1.57 -13.27 -3.60
CA ALA A 98 -0.41 -13.69 -2.83
C ALA A 98 -0.46 -15.19 -2.48
N LYS A 99 -1.61 -15.65 -2.01
CA LYS A 99 -1.82 -17.09 -1.72
C LYS A 99 -1.62 -17.94 -2.97
N SER A 100 -2.17 -17.51 -4.10
CA SER A 100 -2.05 -18.25 -5.37
C SER A 100 -0.61 -18.34 -5.86
N MET A 101 0.24 -17.40 -5.48
CA MET A 101 1.66 -17.36 -5.81
C MET A 101 2.52 -18.16 -4.82
N GLY A 102 1.94 -18.72 -3.77
CA GLY A 102 2.61 -19.54 -2.77
C GLY A 102 3.16 -18.78 -1.58
N TYR A 103 2.88 -17.49 -1.45
CA TYR A 103 3.28 -16.73 -0.26
C TYR A 103 2.51 -17.18 0.98
N LYS A 104 3.20 -17.27 2.10
CA LYS A 104 2.65 -17.71 3.38
C LYS A 104 2.46 -16.57 4.36
N LYS A 105 3.10 -15.42 4.10
CA LYS A 105 3.07 -14.26 4.98
C LYS A 105 3.09 -12.98 4.16
N ALA A 106 2.30 -12.01 4.57
CA ALA A 106 2.33 -10.65 4.04
C ALA A 106 2.85 -9.69 5.11
N GLU A 107 3.71 -8.78 4.70
CA GLU A 107 4.24 -7.72 5.54
C GLU A 107 3.87 -6.36 4.97
N MET A 108 3.81 -5.36 5.84
CA MET A 108 3.53 -3.97 5.50
C MET A 108 4.35 -3.05 6.39
N VAL A 109 4.53 -1.82 5.93
CA VAL A 109 5.10 -0.74 6.73
C VAL A 109 4.17 0.46 6.63
N ALA A 110 3.90 1.12 7.75
CA ALA A 110 3.09 2.33 7.78
C ALA A 110 3.70 3.35 8.74
N TRP A 111 3.59 4.63 8.37
CA TRP A 111 3.97 5.69 9.29
C TRP A 111 3.03 5.71 10.49
N ALA A 112 3.58 5.90 11.70
CA ALA A 112 2.77 5.93 12.92
C ALA A 112 1.75 7.07 12.91
N ARG A 113 2.02 8.15 12.19
CA ARG A 113 1.09 9.27 11.99
C ARG A 113 -0.12 8.91 11.11
N ALA A 114 -0.01 7.87 10.30
CA ALA A 114 -1.08 7.44 9.41
C ALA A 114 -2.14 6.65 10.19
N LYS A 115 -2.84 7.32 11.11
CA LYS A 115 -3.77 6.69 12.05
C LYS A 115 -4.92 5.96 11.34
N SER A 116 -5.47 6.57 10.29
CA SER A 116 -6.55 5.95 9.51
C SER A 116 -6.10 4.70 8.80
N ALA A 117 -4.89 4.72 8.22
CA ALA A 117 -4.29 3.55 7.58
C ALA A 117 -4.06 2.42 8.59
N LEU A 118 -3.51 2.74 9.76
CA LEU A 118 -3.28 1.73 10.81
C LEU A 118 -4.58 1.09 11.29
N ARG A 119 -5.64 1.87 11.46
CA ARG A 119 -6.98 1.32 11.81
C ARG A 119 -7.50 0.38 10.73
N LEU A 120 -7.31 0.75 9.46
CA LEU A 120 -7.69 -0.11 8.34
C LEU A 120 -6.92 -1.43 8.37
N TYR A 121 -5.61 -1.38 8.58
CA TYR A 121 -4.78 -2.59 8.59
C TYR A 121 -5.10 -3.49 9.79
N ASP A 122 -5.41 -2.92 10.95
CA ASP A 122 -5.94 -3.69 12.09
C ASP A 122 -7.23 -4.43 11.69
N LYS A 123 -8.13 -3.73 11.02
CA LYS A 123 -9.40 -4.30 10.55
C LYS A 123 -9.19 -5.42 9.52
N MET A 124 -8.15 -5.31 8.70
CA MET A 124 -7.81 -6.33 7.71
C MET A 124 -7.09 -7.54 8.34
N GLY A 125 -6.85 -7.53 9.63
CA GLY A 125 -6.26 -8.65 10.35
C GLY A 125 -4.75 -8.62 10.46
N TYR A 126 -4.12 -7.48 10.16
CA TYR A 126 -2.67 -7.34 10.31
C TYR A 126 -2.31 -7.09 11.77
N THR A 127 -1.26 -7.77 12.23
CA THR A 127 -0.71 -7.57 13.56
C THR A 127 0.35 -6.49 13.50
N ARG A 128 0.29 -5.53 14.40
CA ARG A 128 1.33 -4.51 14.54
C ARG A 128 2.53 -5.10 15.25
N GLY A 129 3.68 -4.90 14.65
CA GLY A 129 4.96 -5.20 15.27
C GLY A 129 5.48 -4.02 16.08
N GLU A 130 6.79 -3.99 16.26
CA GLU A 130 7.46 -2.95 17.01
C GLU A 130 7.42 -1.61 16.28
N GLU A 131 7.23 -0.53 17.05
CA GLU A 131 7.36 0.84 16.55
C GLU A 131 8.83 1.20 16.48
N LYS A 132 9.28 1.69 15.33
CA LYS A 132 10.66 2.07 15.07
C LYS A 132 10.73 3.54 14.64
N PHE A 133 11.91 4.13 14.70
CA PHE A 133 12.14 5.51 14.30
C PHE A 133 13.13 5.56 13.14
N SER A 134 12.83 6.37 12.13
CA SER A 134 13.73 6.59 11.00
C SER A 134 14.43 7.94 11.15
N GLU A 135 15.71 7.91 11.48
CA GLU A 135 16.52 9.13 11.56
C GLU A 135 16.65 9.82 10.20
N TRP A 136 16.73 9.03 9.12
CA TRP A 136 16.77 9.54 7.76
C TRP A 136 15.56 10.42 7.43
N TYR A 137 14.40 10.10 8.00
CA TYR A 137 13.16 10.85 7.80
C TYR A 137 12.79 11.71 9.02
N GLY A 138 13.79 12.33 9.66
CA GLY A 138 13.58 13.29 10.74
C GLY A 138 13.12 12.68 12.06
N GLY A 139 13.41 11.40 12.30
CA GLY A 139 13.00 10.71 13.52
C GLY A 139 11.52 10.33 13.54
N ASN A 140 10.83 10.33 12.39
CA ASN A 140 9.44 9.92 12.33
C ASN A 140 9.31 8.41 12.59
N ALA A 141 8.30 8.07 13.39
CA ALA A 141 8.01 6.70 13.76
C ALA A 141 7.28 5.96 12.64
N TYR A 142 7.61 4.69 12.47
CA TYR A 142 6.89 3.78 11.58
C TYR A 142 6.64 2.45 12.29
N VAL A 143 5.64 1.72 11.80
CA VAL A 143 5.20 0.45 12.35
C VAL A 143 5.31 -0.62 11.25
N GLU A 144 5.92 -1.73 11.59
CA GLU A 144 5.89 -2.92 10.74
C GLU A 144 4.65 -3.74 11.10
N LEU A 145 3.98 -4.27 10.09
CA LEU A 145 2.78 -5.08 10.26
C LEU A 145 2.93 -6.39 9.49
N TYR A 146 2.24 -7.41 9.95
CA TYR A 146 2.30 -8.72 9.28
C TYR A 146 0.99 -9.48 9.45
N LYS A 147 0.78 -10.42 8.52
CA LYS A 147 -0.38 -11.33 8.53
C LYS A 147 0.03 -12.66 7.89
N ASP A 148 -0.34 -13.75 8.53
CA ASP A 148 -0.21 -15.08 7.93
C ASP A 148 -1.30 -15.28 6.87
N LEU A 149 -0.92 -15.83 5.75
CA LEU A 149 -1.83 -16.06 4.62
C LEU A 149 -2.34 -17.48 4.54
#